data_2c3019b5deb6dcd2714697c2f4544513
#
_entry.id   2c3019b5deb6dcd2714697c2f4544513
#
_cell.length_a   1.000
_cell.length_b   1.000
_cell.length_c   1.000
_cell.angle_alpha   90.00
_cell.angle_beta   90.00
_cell.angle_gamma   90.00
#
_symmetry.space_group_name_H-M   'P 1'
#
loop_
_entity.id
_entity.type
_entity.pdbx_description
1 polymer ?
#
loop_
_entity_poly.entity_id
_entity_poly.type
_entity_poly.pdbx_seq_one_letter_code
_entity_poly.pdbx_strand_id
1 'polypeptide(L)'
;MLITNPIRHLAQNNLCPLLIAAGVILVTTSKAAEKIEFNRDVRPILADNCFQCHGPDVKARKAKLRLDQKEGATRDLGGYRAVSPGQPTESELMKRILSDDPEEIMPPPKTKKHLTHEQKEVLRKWITSGADYRDHWAFVRPEKPEIPEIAYGPRVKNNIDRFVLARLKLEELEPAAEASRETLIRRVS
;
A
#
# COMPACT_ATOMS: atom_id res chain seq x y z
N MET A 1 -76.30 -18.64 61.37
CA MET A 1 -75.39 -17.69 62.04
C MET A 1 -74.18 -17.52 61.16
N LEU A 2 -74.02 -16.36 60.60
CA LEU A 2 -73.17 -15.99 59.49
C LEU A 2 -71.69 -15.84 59.94
N ILE A 3 -70.74 -16.36 59.18
CA ILE A 3 -69.35 -15.91 59.28
C ILE A 3 -68.83 -15.79 57.84
N THR A 4 -68.63 -14.56 57.44
CA THR A 4 -68.07 -14.09 56.17
C THR A 4 -66.56 -14.29 56.11
N ASN A 5 -66.07 -14.76 54.95
CA ASN A 5 -64.65 -14.95 54.67
C ASN A 5 -64.22 -13.87 53.69
N PRO A 6 -63.18 -13.05 53.88
CA PRO A 6 -62.71 -12.11 52.87
C PRO A 6 -61.57 -12.75 52.05
N ILE A 7 -61.78 -12.68 50.78
CA ILE A 7 -60.85 -13.08 49.72
C ILE A 7 -59.65 -12.11 49.67
N ARG A 8 -58.43 -12.64 49.85
CA ARG A 8 -57.18 -11.91 49.60
C ARG A 8 -56.81 -12.02 48.15
N HIS A 9 -56.80 -10.88 47.46
CA HIS A 9 -56.21 -10.74 46.13
C HIS A 9 -54.65 -10.78 46.29
N LEU A 10 -54.02 -11.79 45.70
CA LEU A 10 -52.61 -11.85 45.49
C LEU A 10 -52.32 -11.12 44.17
N ALA A 11 -51.66 -9.97 44.25
CA ALA A 11 -51.09 -9.27 43.12
C ALA A 11 -49.90 -10.06 42.58
N GLN A 12 -50.04 -10.60 41.39
CA GLN A 12 -48.90 -11.19 40.63
C GLN A 12 -48.10 -10.07 40.01
N ASN A 13 -46.94 -9.78 40.55
CA ASN A 13 -45.93 -8.94 39.95
C ASN A 13 -45.26 -9.70 38.80
N ASN A 14 -45.65 -9.44 37.56
CA ASN A 14 -44.94 -9.88 36.40
C ASN A 14 -43.73 -8.98 36.19
N LEU A 15 -42.54 -9.40 36.72
CA LEU A 15 -41.25 -8.89 36.32
C LEU A 15 -40.89 -9.49 34.96
N CYS A 16 -41.05 -8.68 33.93
CA CYS A 16 -40.54 -8.98 32.59
C CYS A 16 -39.00 -8.77 32.62
N PRO A 17 -38.16 -9.78 32.38
CA PRO A 17 -36.72 -9.56 32.25
C PRO A 17 -36.44 -8.93 30.90
N LEU A 18 -36.07 -7.65 30.89
CA LEU A 18 -35.57 -6.94 29.72
C LEU A 18 -34.19 -7.50 29.38
N LEU A 19 -34.14 -8.44 28.41
CA LEU A 19 -32.91 -8.95 27.84
C LEU A 19 -32.31 -7.84 26.97
N ILE A 20 -31.37 -7.07 27.52
CA ILE A 20 -30.51 -6.17 26.78
C ILE A 20 -29.49 -7.04 26.05
N ALA A 21 -29.79 -7.36 24.79
CA ALA A 21 -28.80 -7.93 23.87
C ALA A 21 -27.75 -6.86 23.55
N ALA A 22 -26.61 -6.90 24.25
CA ALA A 22 -25.45 -6.09 23.92
C ALA A 22 -24.88 -6.58 22.60
N GLY A 23 -25.33 -5.97 21.50
CA GLY A 23 -24.75 -6.18 20.16
C GLY A 23 -23.33 -5.65 20.14
N VAL A 24 -22.33 -6.53 20.22
CA VAL A 24 -20.93 -6.20 19.94
C VAL A 24 -20.83 -5.89 18.45
N ILE A 25 -20.86 -4.61 18.09
CA ILE A 25 -20.53 -4.16 16.75
C ILE A 25 -19.02 -4.35 16.57
N LEU A 26 -18.62 -5.45 15.93
CA LEU A 26 -17.25 -5.61 15.42
C LEU A 26 -17.06 -4.56 14.33
N VAL A 27 -16.48 -3.42 14.68
CA VAL A 27 -15.97 -2.45 13.71
C VAL A 27 -14.72 -3.07 13.07
N THR A 28 -14.91 -3.80 11.97
CA THR A 28 -13.80 -4.21 11.11
C THR A 28 -13.27 -2.94 10.46
N THR A 29 -12.19 -2.39 10.97
CA THR A 29 -11.42 -1.36 10.28
C THR A 29 -10.85 -2.00 9.01
N SER A 30 -11.58 -1.86 7.91
CA SER A 30 -11.05 -2.18 6.58
C SER A 30 -9.89 -1.22 6.33
N LYS A 31 -8.66 -1.69 6.50
CA LYS A 31 -7.47 -0.99 6.03
C LYS A 31 -7.66 -0.84 4.52
N ALA A 32 -7.96 0.38 4.07
CA ALA A 32 -8.09 0.67 2.65
C ALA A 32 -6.85 0.10 1.96
N ALA A 33 -7.06 -0.77 0.96
CA ALA A 33 -5.94 -1.37 0.23
C ALA A 33 -5.10 -0.23 -0.33
N GLU A 34 -3.86 -0.10 0.14
CA GLU A 34 -2.97 0.97 -0.28
C GLU A 34 -2.80 0.89 -1.80
N LYS A 35 -3.13 1.99 -2.49
CA LYS A 35 -3.04 2.07 -3.93
C LYS A 35 -1.58 1.91 -4.36
N ILE A 36 -1.33 0.96 -5.26
CA ILE A 36 0.01 0.74 -5.82
C ILE A 36 0.39 1.96 -6.68
N GLU A 37 1.50 2.59 -6.34
CA GLU A 37 2.07 3.72 -7.07
C GLU A 37 3.32 3.28 -7.85
N PHE A 38 3.32 3.52 -9.17
CA PHE A 38 4.36 3.02 -10.07
C PHE A 38 5.77 3.43 -9.64
N ASN A 39 6.00 4.71 -9.37
CA ASN A 39 7.34 5.22 -9.04
C ASN A 39 7.83 4.80 -7.64
N ARG A 40 6.90 4.60 -6.68
CA ARG A 40 7.22 4.20 -5.31
C ARG A 40 7.40 2.70 -5.17
N ASP A 41 6.49 1.92 -5.75
CA ASP A 41 6.36 0.50 -5.44
C ASP A 41 6.85 -0.42 -6.57
N VAL A 42 6.61 -0.06 -7.84
CA VAL A 42 6.87 -0.91 -9.00
C VAL A 42 8.21 -0.62 -9.64
N ARG A 43 8.49 0.66 -9.91
CA ARG A 43 9.70 1.08 -10.59
C ARG A 43 10.98 0.62 -9.91
N PRO A 44 11.15 0.67 -8.57
CA PRO A 44 12.34 0.14 -7.92
C PRO A 44 12.53 -1.37 -8.17
N ILE A 45 11.44 -2.15 -8.09
CA ILE A 45 11.49 -3.60 -8.36
C ILE A 45 11.99 -3.88 -9.78
N LEU A 46 11.41 -3.18 -10.78
CA LEU A 46 11.80 -3.33 -12.17
C LEU A 46 13.22 -2.83 -12.43
N ALA A 47 13.63 -1.72 -11.81
CA ALA A 47 14.96 -1.15 -11.96
C ALA A 47 16.05 -2.10 -11.46
N ASP A 48 15.85 -2.65 -10.27
CA ASP A 48 16.83 -3.52 -9.65
C ASP A 48 16.94 -4.88 -10.33
N ASN A 49 15.84 -5.42 -10.85
CA ASN A 49 15.78 -6.79 -11.33
C ASN A 49 15.71 -6.93 -12.85
N CYS A 50 15.17 -5.94 -13.59
CA CYS A 50 14.80 -6.10 -15.00
C CYS A 50 15.50 -5.10 -15.93
N PHE A 51 15.68 -3.82 -15.54
CA PHE A 51 16.12 -2.75 -16.46
C PHE A 51 17.53 -2.95 -17.00
N GLN A 52 18.38 -3.70 -16.35
CA GLN A 52 19.71 -4.03 -16.87
C GLN A 52 19.61 -4.69 -18.26
N CYS A 53 18.62 -5.58 -18.44
CA CYS A 53 18.40 -6.31 -19.69
C CYS A 53 17.15 -5.86 -20.45
N HIS A 54 16.19 -5.21 -19.81
CA HIS A 54 14.92 -4.78 -20.41
C HIS A 54 14.61 -3.29 -20.12
N GLY A 55 15.65 -2.47 -20.16
CA GLY A 55 15.60 -1.04 -19.87
C GLY A 55 16.08 -0.15 -21.02
N PRO A 56 16.52 1.07 -20.70
CA PRO A 56 16.88 2.10 -21.70
C PRO A 56 18.15 1.77 -22.46
N ASP A 57 19.12 1.04 -21.91
CA ASP A 57 20.39 0.76 -22.56
C ASP A 57 20.20 -0.16 -23.77
N VAL A 58 20.41 0.41 -24.96
CA VAL A 58 20.27 -0.31 -26.24
C VAL A 58 21.27 -1.45 -26.38
N LYS A 59 22.49 -1.28 -25.84
CA LYS A 59 23.57 -2.27 -25.97
C LYS A 59 23.33 -3.50 -25.07
N ALA A 60 22.82 -3.29 -23.88
CA ALA A 60 22.51 -4.34 -22.94
C ALA A 60 21.16 -5.00 -23.17
N ARG A 61 20.25 -4.34 -23.92
CA ARG A 61 18.86 -4.75 -24.08
C ARG A 61 18.70 -6.10 -24.74
N LYS A 62 17.92 -6.97 -24.10
CA LYS A 62 17.55 -8.29 -24.60
C LYS A 62 16.11 -8.29 -25.15
N ALA A 63 15.84 -9.17 -26.12
CA ALA A 63 14.52 -9.36 -26.76
C ALA A 63 13.87 -8.06 -27.28
N LYS A 64 14.64 -6.97 -27.48
CA LYS A 64 14.12 -5.63 -27.83
C LYS A 64 13.02 -5.15 -26.87
N LEU A 65 12.94 -5.70 -25.64
CA LEU A 65 11.90 -5.41 -24.65
C LEU A 65 12.30 -4.19 -23.82
N ARG A 66 11.33 -3.30 -23.58
CA ARG A 66 11.41 -2.10 -22.73
C ARG A 66 10.36 -2.18 -21.64
N LEU A 67 10.76 -2.56 -20.41
CA LEU A 67 9.88 -2.57 -19.24
C LEU A 67 9.85 -1.22 -18.49
N ASP A 68 10.72 -0.30 -18.88
CA ASP A 68 10.78 1.05 -18.35
C ASP A 68 9.78 2.02 -18.99
N GLN A 69 9.10 1.60 -20.04
CA GLN A 69 8.11 2.39 -20.79
C GLN A 69 6.85 1.57 -21.06
N LYS A 70 5.68 2.21 -20.91
CA LYS A 70 4.38 1.59 -21.11
C LYS A 70 4.27 0.94 -22.50
N GLU A 71 4.56 1.70 -23.55
CA GLU A 71 4.46 1.26 -24.93
C GLU A 71 5.35 0.04 -25.22
N GLY A 72 6.56 0.04 -24.65
CA GLY A 72 7.50 -1.07 -24.81
C GLY A 72 7.08 -2.35 -24.09
N ALA A 73 6.43 -2.21 -22.95
CA ALA A 73 5.98 -3.33 -22.13
C ALA A 73 4.65 -3.92 -22.57
N THR A 74 3.75 -3.09 -23.12
CA THR A 74 2.38 -3.51 -23.47
C THR A 74 2.18 -3.82 -24.96
N ARG A 75 3.19 -3.58 -25.81
CA ARG A 75 3.11 -3.89 -27.24
C ARG A 75 2.98 -5.39 -27.49
N ASP A 76 2.41 -5.74 -28.62
CA ASP A 76 2.41 -7.11 -29.12
C ASP A 76 3.83 -7.54 -29.52
N LEU A 77 4.26 -8.68 -29.01
CA LEU A 77 5.57 -9.30 -29.24
C LEU A 77 5.48 -10.53 -30.15
N GLY A 78 4.40 -10.69 -30.88
CA GLY A 78 4.13 -11.85 -31.73
C GLY A 78 3.09 -12.79 -31.08
N GLY A 79 1.94 -12.25 -30.71
CA GLY A 79 0.83 -12.98 -30.11
C GLY A 79 0.84 -12.99 -28.57
N TYR A 80 1.80 -12.31 -27.91
CA TYR A 80 1.84 -12.13 -26.48
C TYR A 80 2.36 -10.72 -26.10
N ARG A 81 2.16 -10.34 -24.83
CA ARG A 81 2.64 -9.07 -24.28
C ARG A 81 3.44 -9.30 -23.02
N ALA A 82 4.48 -8.52 -22.83
CA ALA A 82 5.23 -8.58 -21.56
C ALA A 82 4.33 -8.18 -20.38
N VAL A 83 3.54 -7.13 -20.55
CA VAL A 83 2.54 -6.68 -19.59
C VAL A 83 1.20 -6.53 -20.31
N SER A 84 0.19 -7.29 -19.89
CA SER A 84 -1.19 -7.20 -20.34
C SER A 84 -2.01 -6.48 -19.26
N PRO A 85 -2.33 -5.18 -19.42
CA PRO A 85 -3.03 -4.40 -18.40
C PRO A 85 -4.36 -5.07 -17.97
N GLY A 86 -4.57 -5.19 -16.66
CA GLY A 86 -5.73 -5.86 -16.07
C GLY A 86 -5.69 -7.39 -16.09
N GLN A 87 -4.71 -8.00 -16.75
CA GLN A 87 -4.66 -9.45 -17.00
C GLN A 87 -3.29 -10.05 -16.59
N PRO A 88 -3.04 -10.26 -15.30
CA PRO A 88 -1.75 -10.76 -14.82
C PRO A 88 -1.43 -12.16 -15.35
N THR A 89 -2.42 -13.05 -15.51
CA THR A 89 -2.22 -14.40 -16.06
C THR A 89 -1.81 -14.41 -17.53
N GLU A 90 -2.20 -13.39 -18.29
CA GLU A 90 -1.83 -13.22 -19.69
C GLU A 90 -0.54 -12.43 -19.88
N SER A 91 0.01 -11.90 -18.79
CA SER A 91 1.25 -11.12 -18.80
C SER A 91 2.46 -12.05 -18.78
N GLU A 92 3.28 -12.01 -19.84
CA GLU A 92 4.49 -12.84 -19.92
C GLU A 92 5.46 -12.55 -18.78
N LEU A 93 5.52 -11.30 -18.30
CA LEU A 93 6.29 -10.92 -17.11
C LEU A 93 5.90 -11.79 -15.91
N MET A 94 4.61 -11.97 -15.65
CA MET A 94 4.16 -12.80 -14.52
C MET A 94 4.49 -14.27 -14.72
N LYS A 95 4.29 -14.79 -15.93
CA LYS A 95 4.64 -16.18 -16.26
C LYS A 95 6.12 -16.43 -15.98
N ARG A 96 6.99 -15.54 -16.45
CA ARG A 96 8.44 -15.65 -16.30
C ARG A 96 8.92 -15.53 -14.85
N ILE A 97 8.41 -14.58 -14.06
CA ILE A 97 8.84 -14.44 -12.66
C ILE A 97 8.28 -15.52 -11.73
N LEU A 98 7.28 -16.26 -12.17
CA LEU A 98 6.67 -17.36 -11.43
C LEU A 98 7.10 -18.75 -11.93
N SER A 99 7.85 -18.83 -13.05
CA SER A 99 8.35 -20.08 -13.59
C SER A 99 9.37 -20.72 -12.64
N ASP A 100 9.34 -22.04 -12.55
CA ASP A 100 10.35 -22.85 -11.87
C ASP A 100 11.40 -23.41 -12.86
N ASP A 101 11.20 -23.20 -14.17
CA ASP A 101 12.15 -23.62 -15.20
C ASP A 101 13.33 -22.64 -15.27
N PRO A 102 14.57 -23.10 -15.04
CA PRO A 102 15.78 -22.28 -15.11
C PRO A 102 16.00 -21.56 -16.44
N GLU A 103 15.47 -22.11 -17.55
CA GLU A 103 15.58 -21.51 -18.89
C GLU A 103 14.53 -20.43 -19.13
N GLU A 104 13.45 -20.44 -18.37
CA GLU A 104 12.34 -19.51 -18.53
C GLU A 104 12.28 -18.45 -17.44
N ILE A 105 12.70 -18.78 -16.23
CA ILE A 105 12.59 -17.87 -15.07
C ILE A 105 13.31 -16.55 -15.29
N MET A 106 12.66 -15.46 -14.87
CA MET A 106 13.27 -14.13 -14.85
C MET A 106 13.26 -13.52 -13.43
N PRO A 107 14.36 -12.92 -13.02
CA PRO A 107 15.68 -12.83 -13.68
C PRO A 107 16.38 -14.19 -13.84
N PRO A 108 17.23 -14.36 -14.88
CA PRO A 108 17.94 -15.61 -15.07
C PRO A 108 18.84 -15.97 -13.89
N PRO A 109 19.00 -17.24 -13.50
CA PRO A 109 19.79 -17.67 -12.33
C PRO A 109 21.22 -17.16 -12.30
N LYS A 110 21.85 -17.01 -13.47
CA LYS A 110 23.21 -16.46 -13.61
C LYS A 110 23.38 -15.03 -13.11
N THR A 111 22.30 -14.28 -12.98
CA THR A 111 22.32 -12.90 -12.46
C THR A 111 22.38 -12.84 -10.95
N LYS A 112 22.13 -13.97 -10.25
CA LYS A 112 22.01 -14.07 -8.78
C LYS A 112 20.95 -13.13 -8.20
N LYS A 113 20.00 -12.67 -9.01
CA LYS A 113 18.88 -11.83 -8.59
C LYS A 113 17.62 -12.67 -8.42
N HIS A 114 16.86 -12.40 -7.37
CA HIS A 114 15.62 -13.10 -7.06
C HIS A 114 14.58 -12.10 -6.58
N LEU A 115 13.36 -12.22 -7.07
CA LEU A 115 12.23 -11.45 -6.52
C LEU A 115 11.68 -12.14 -5.28
N THR A 116 11.41 -11.34 -4.24
CA THR A 116 10.69 -11.85 -3.07
C THR A 116 9.22 -12.09 -3.39
N HIS A 117 8.52 -12.81 -2.53
CA HIS A 117 7.08 -13.04 -2.68
C HIS A 117 6.31 -11.72 -2.71
N GLU A 118 6.66 -10.79 -1.83
CA GLU A 118 6.05 -9.45 -1.73
C GLU A 118 6.24 -8.66 -3.02
N GLN A 119 7.44 -8.70 -3.62
CA GLN A 119 7.72 -8.02 -4.88
C GLN A 119 6.89 -8.60 -6.04
N LYS A 120 6.75 -9.92 -6.11
CA LYS A 120 5.89 -10.59 -7.10
C LYS A 120 4.43 -10.18 -6.91
N GLU A 121 3.95 -10.07 -5.66
CA GLU A 121 2.59 -9.63 -5.35
C GLU A 121 2.35 -8.15 -5.69
N VAL A 122 3.32 -7.28 -5.47
CA VAL A 122 3.25 -5.88 -5.90
C VAL A 122 3.09 -5.79 -7.42
N LEU A 123 3.90 -6.52 -8.18
CA LEU A 123 3.81 -6.56 -9.64
C LEU A 123 2.46 -7.13 -10.11
N ARG A 124 1.97 -8.19 -9.48
CA ARG A 124 0.66 -8.78 -9.79
C ARG A 124 -0.47 -7.79 -9.56
N LYS A 125 -0.50 -7.12 -8.40
CA LYS A 125 -1.51 -6.10 -8.06
C LYS A 125 -1.46 -4.91 -9.00
N TRP A 126 -0.26 -4.45 -9.35
CA TRP A 126 -0.08 -3.36 -10.30
C TRP A 126 -0.65 -3.72 -11.66
N ILE A 127 -0.35 -4.91 -12.20
CA ILE A 127 -0.90 -5.36 -13.49
C ILE A 127 -2.43 -5.48 -13.40
N THR A 128 -2.95 -6.06 -12.32
CA THR A 128 -4.41 -6.20 -12.08
C THR A 128 -5.12 -4.84 -12.07
N SER A 129 -4.48 -3.82 -11.52
CA SER A 129 -5.04 -2.45 -11.48
C SER A 129 -4.90 -1.67 -12.79
N GLY A 130 -4.41 -2.31 -13.87
CA GLY A 130 -4.31 -1.71 -15.19
C GLY A 130 -2.90 -1.34 -15.64
N ALA A 131 -1.88 -1.71 -14.87
CA ALA A 131 -0.46 -1.46 -15.19
C ALA A 131 -0.19 0.01 -15.53
N ASP A 132 -0.66 0.92 -14.66
CA ASP A 132 -0.48 2.36 -14.88
C ASP A 132 0.99 2.74 -14.70
N TYR A 133 1.59 3.23 -15.78
CA TYR A 133 2.95 3.78 -15.78
C TYR A 133 2.90 5.27 -15.47
N ARG A 134 3.89 5.74 -14.74
CA ARG A 134 4.07 7.16 -14.44
C ARG A 134 5.44 7.62 -14.90
N ASP A 135 5.50 8.83 -15.40
CA ASP A 135 6.77 9.49 -15.68
C ASP A 135 7.65 9.51 -14.43
N HIS A 136 8.95 9.55 -14.61
CA HIS A 136 9.86 9.69 -13.50
C HIS A 136 9.51 10.93 -12.68
N TRP A 137 9.48 10.79 -11.36
CA TRP A 137 9.04 11.85 -10.44
C TRP A 137 9.70 13.22 -10.70
N ALA A 138 10.97 13.23 -11.17
CA ALA A 138 11.69 14.47 -11.50
C ALA A 138 11.07 15.24 -12.67
N PHE A 139 10.24 14.61 -13.50
CA PHE A 139 9.54 15.24 -14.63
C PHE A 139 8.04 15.43 -14.37
N VAL A 140 7.55 14.99 -13.22
CA VAL A 140 6.17 15.20 -12.80
C VAL A 140 6.08 16.55 -12.08
N ARG A 141 5.15 17.41 -12.52
CA ARG A 141 4.92 18.69 -11.86
C ARG A 141 4.49 18.45 -10.40
N PRO A 142 5.16 19.05 -9.41
CA PRO A 142 4.76 18.92 -8.02
C PRO A 142 3.33 19.46 -7.80
N GLU A 143 2.50 18.66 -7.18
CA GLU A 143 1.17 19.09 -6.71
C GLU A 143 1.26 19.47 -5.24
N LYS A 144 0.53 20.53 -4.85
CA LYS A 144 0.45 20.93 -3.45
C LYS A 144 -0.45 19.95 -2.70
N PRO A 145 0.09 19.15 -1.76
CA PRO A 145 -0.72 18.21 -1.01
C PRO A 145 -1.64 18.94 -0.02
N GLU A 146 -2.72 18.27 0.38
CA GLU A 146 -3.55 18.72 1.48
C GLU A 146 -2.74 18.74 2.79
N ILE A 147 -2.86 19.83 3.53
CA ILE A 147 -2.12 20.00 4.77
C ILE A 147 -2.84 19.20 5.87
N PRO A 148 -2.18 18.23 6.52
CA PRO A 148 -2.81 17.44 7.57
C PRO A 148 -3.30 18.30 8.74
N GLU A 149 -4.52 18.03 9.19
CA GLU A 149 -5.03 18.57 10.44
C GLU A 149 -4.52 17.74 11.61
N ILE A 150 -3.70 18.36 12.47
CA ILE A 150 -3.12 17.72 13.63
C ILE A 150 -3.20 18.62 14.86
N ALA A 151 -3.48 18.04 16.01
CA ALA A 151 -3.64 18.74 17.29
C ALA A 151 -2.36 18.63 18.14
N TYR A 152 -1.24 19.22 17.66
CA TYR A 152 0.03 19.21 18.41
C TYR A 152 0.38 20.57 19.07
N GLY A 153 -0.60 21.49 19.16
CA GLY A 153 -0.46 22.74 19.89
C GLY A 153 0.77 23.58 19.48
N PRO A 154 1.58 24.07 20.44
CA PRO A 154 2.68 25.00 20.18
C PRO A 154 3.86 24.41 19.40
N ARG A 155 3.90 23.10 19.14
CA ARG A 155 4.94 22.45 18.33
C ARG A 155 4.77 22.69 16.83
N VAL A 156 3.59 23.14 16.39
CA VAL A 156 3.31 23.45 14.98
C VAL A 156 3.66 24.93 14.72
N LYS A 157 4.79 25.19 14.09
CA LYS A 157 5.23 26.53 13.69
C LYS A 157 4.92 26.84 12.22
N ASN A 158 4.87 25.80 11.38
CA ASN A 158 4.61 25.92 9.94
C ASN A 158 3.97 24.63 9.38
N ASN A 159 3.68 24.63 8.07
CA ASN A 159 3.04 23.49 7.42
C ASN A 159 3.93 22.25 7.34
N ILE A 160 5.26 22.42 7.30
CA ILE A 160 6.18 21.26 7.29
C ILE A 160 6.05 20.49 8.60
N ASP A 161 5.92 21.18 9.73
CA ASP A 161 5.72 20.55 11.03
C ASP A 161 4.45 19.70 11.04
N ARG A 162 3.38 20.13 10.36
CA ARG A 162 2.13 19.38 10.23
C ARG A 162 2.35 18.03 9.54
N PHE A 163 3.10 18.02 8.44
CA PHE A 163 3.42 16.76 7.75
C PHE A 163 4.32 15.85 8.59
N VAL A 164 5.36 16.39 9.21
CA VAL A 164 6.28 15.62 10.07
C VAL A 164 5.51 15.02 11.25
N LEU A 165 4.74 15.81 11.97
CA LEU A 165 3.99 15.35 13.12
C LEU A 165 2.88 14.36 12.75
N ALA A 166 2.22 14.54 11.59
CA ALA A 166 1.27 13.57 11.09
C ALA A 166 1.94 12.23 10.81
N ARG A 167 3.14 12.23 10.22
CA ARG A 167 3.90 10.99 9.98
C ARG A 167 4.34 10.33 11.27
N LEU A 168 4.88 11.08 12.22
CA LEU A 168 5.25 10.54 13.54
C LEU A 168 4.07 9.89 14.24
N LYS A 169 2.89 10.53 14.18
CA LYS A 169 1.66 9.95 14.75
C LYS A 169 1.27 8.62 14.11
N LEU A 170 1.43 8.48 12.78
CA LEU A 170 1.14 7.23 12.07
C LEU A 170 2.10 6.10 12.46
N GLU A 171 3.33 6.46 12.82
CA GLU A 171 4.36 5.50 13.28
C GLU A 171 4.36 5.32 14.81
N GLU A 172 3.37 5.91 15.51
CA GLU A 172 3.28 5.88 16.99
C GLU A 172 4.53 6.44 17.69
N LEU A 173 5.20 7.41 17.05
CA LEU A 173 6.40 8.05 17.55
C LEU A 173 6.10 9.45 18.08
N GLU A 174 6.74 9.78 19.21
CA GLU A 174 6.70 11.14 19.77
C GLU A 174 7.86 11.98 19.23
N PRO A 175 7.62 13.30 18.99
CA PRO A 175 8.69 14.19 18.59
C PRO A 175 9.74 14.30 19.70
N ALA A 176 11.01 14.26 19.34
CA ALA A 176 12.11 14.48 20.27
C ALA A 176 12.06 15.88 20.90
N ALA A 177 12.72 16.05 22.05
CA ALA A 177 12.92 17.35 22.64
C ALA A 177 13.73 18.26 21.72
N GLU A 178 13.58 19.58 21.92
CA GLU A 178 14.36 20.58 21.17
C GLU A 178 15.87 20.36 21.42
N ALA A 179 16.66 20.40 20.35
CA ALA A 179 18.09 20.21 20.43
C ALA A 179 18.78 21.41 21.13
N SER A 180 19.91 21.17 21.82
CA SER A 180 20.71 22.21 22.42
C SER A 180 21.25 23.20 21.36
N ARG A 181 21.57 24.43 21.79
CA ARG A 181 22.13 25.46 20.91
C ARG A 181 23.40 25.01 20.19
N GLU A 182 24.26 24.28 20.89
CA GLU A 182 25.52 23.72 20.34
C GLU A 182 25.22 22.70 19.23
N THR A 183 24.20 21.87 19.44
CA THR A 183 23.75 20.90 18.44
C THR A 183 23.17 21.61 17.22
N LEU A 184 22.37 22.65 17.42
CA LEU A 184 21.78 23.43 16.33
C LEU A 184 22.86 24.15 15.51
N ILE A 185 23.85 24.80 16.17
CA ILE A 185 24.95 25.46 15.49
C ILE A 185 25.72 24.45 14.62
N ARG A 186 26.07 23.30 15.18
CA ARG A 186 26.77 22.25 14.42
C ARG A 186 25.99 21.71 13.21
N ARG A 187 24.65 21.79 13.21
CA ARG A 187 23.82 21.30 12.09
C ARG A 187 23.69 22.33 10.96
N VAL A 188 23.94 23.60 11.20
CA VAL A 188 23.83 24.66 10.18
C VAL A 188 25.20 25.16 9.68
N SER A 189 26.30 24.72 10.26
CA SER A 189 27.67 24.94 9.80
C SER A 189 28.20 23.76 9.00
#